data_20295111202d0df7a9023846950a9d25
#
_entry.id   20295111202d0df7a9023846950a9d25
#
_cell.length_a   1.000
_cell.length_b   1.000
_cell.length_c   1.000
_cell.angle_alpha   90.00
_cell.angle_beta   90.00
_cell.angle_gamma   90.00
#
_symmetry.space_group_name_H-M   'P 1'
#
loop_
_entity.id
_entity.type
_entity.pdbx_description
1 polymer ?
#
loop_
_entity_poly.entity_id
_entity_poly.type
_entity_poly.pdbx_seq_one_letter_code
_entity_poly.pdbx_strand_id
1 'polypeptide(L)'
;ASKRKFGMAGAGRWTLFRGAGAGAAPDAEFVARRLLERTGVVFRKTLERERIPVPWRDLVRVLRRLELRGEVRGGRFVAGFSGEQFALPGAVEMLRAVRRDGETAPIRVAAADPLNFRGILTPDDRVPSGARDEVVVG
;
A
#
# COMPACT_ATOMS: atom_id res chain seq x y z
N ALA A 1 3.41 33.07 34.64
CA ALA A 1 3.64 31.67 34.27
C ALA A 1 2.28 31.00 34.07
N SER A 2 1.90 30.77 32.79
CA SER A 2 0.63 30.15 32.44
C SER A 2 0.76 28.62 32.53
N LYS A 3 0.09 27.98 33.49
CA LYS A 3 -0.02 26.52 33.59
C LYS A 3 -0.92 26.05 32.46
N ARG A 4 -0.36 25.41 31.43
CA ARG A 4 -1.15 24.63 30.46
C ARG A 4 -1.84 23.48 31.18
N LYS A 5 -3.16 23.54 31.27
CA LYS A 5 -3.97 22.40 31.70
C LYS A 5 -3.92 21.34 30.61
N PHE A 6 -3.25 20.22 30.89
CA PHE A 6 -3.36 19.01 30.07
C PHE A 6 -4.79 18.46 30.24
N GLY A 7 -5.64 18.68 29.25
CA GLY A 7 -6.94 18.06 29.19
C GLY A 7 -6.78 16.55 28.90
N MET A 8 -7.58 15.69 29.53
CA MET A 8 -7.58 14.22 29.32
C MET A 8 -7.97 13.79 27.91
N ALA A 9 -8.30 14.74 27.01
CA ALA A 9 -8.58 14.47 25.59
C ALA A 9 -7.36 13.98 24.78
N GLY A 10 -6.17 13.94 25.37
CA GLY A 10 -4.96 13.43 24.74
C GLY A 10 -4.45 12.09 25.26
N ALA A 11 -5.28 11.37 26.05
CA ALA A 11 -4.93 10.04 26.57
C ALA A 11 -5.06 8.97 25.46
N GLY A 12 -4.11 8.95 24.53
CA GLY A 12 -3.95 7.88 23.56
C GLY A 12 -2.95 6.82 24.06
N ARG A 13 -2.91 5.67 23.40
CA ARG A 13 -1.82 4.70 23.61
C ARG A 13 -0.56 5.27 22.99
N TRP A 14 0.40 5.62 23.81
CA TRP A 14 1.69 6.11 23.36
C TRP A 14 2.69 4.95 23.37
N THR A 15 3.41 4.77 22.29
CA THR A 15 4.52 3.82 22.19
C THR A 15 5.78 4.60 21.89
N LEU A 16 6.84 4.35 22.63
CA LEU A 16 8.16 4.90 22.33
C LEU A 16 8.67 4.26 21.03
N PHE A 17 8.66 5.01 19.96
CA PHE A 17 9.30 4.62 18.72
C PHE A 17 10.80 4.84 18.85
N ARG A 18 11.55 3.79 19.15
CA ARG A 18 13.00 3.83 19.02
C ARG A 18 13.31 3.80 17.54
N GLY A 19 13.57 4.97 16.96
CA GLY A 19 14.07 5.03 15.59
C GLY A 19 15.30 4.14 15.44
N ALA A 20 15.36 3.35 14.38
CA ALA A 20 16.61 2.73 13.99
C ALA A 20 17.68 3.82 13.93
N GLY A 21 18.82 3.58 14.58
CA GLY A 21 19.89 4.59 14.70
C GLY A 21 20.15 5.23 13.35
N ALA A 22 20.32 6.55 13.36
CA ALA A 22 20.62 7.34 12.17
C ALA A 22 21.89 6.76 11.51
N GLY A 23 21.75 6.11 10.35
CA GLY A 23 22.95 5.72 9.62
C GLY A 23 22.83 4.67 8.53
N ALA A 24 21.93 3.71 8.62
CA ALA A 24 21.81 2.72 7.55
C ALA A 24 20.58 3.00 6.69
N ALA A 25 20.79 3.18 5.37
CA ALA A 25 19.67 3.16 4.43
C ALA A 25 18.92 1.83 4.60
N PRO A 26 17.58 1.83 4.62
CA PRO A 26 16.83 0.61 4.79
C PRO A 26 17.18 -0.36 3.65
N ASP A 27 17.39 -1.62 3.99
CA ASP A 27 17.65 -2.67 3.01
C ASP A 27 16.49 -2.73 2.00
N ALA A 28 16.81 -2.57 0.73
CA ALA A 28 15.83 -2.56 -0.34
C ALA A 28 15.06 -3.89 -0.43
N GLU A 29 15.69 -5.02 -0.09
CA GLU A 29 15.02 -6.32 -0.07
C GLU A 29 14.01 -6.42 1.08
N PHE A 30 14.39 -5.96 2.26
CA PHE A 30 13.48 -5.88 3.40
C PHE A 30 12.25 -5.02 3.06
N VAL A 31 12.48 -3.84 2.47
CA VAL A 31 11.39 -2.92 2.07
C VAL A 31 10.49 -3.56 1.03
N ALA A 32 11.06 -4.18 -0.02
CA ALA A 32 10.30 -4.84 -1.07
C ALA A 32 9.41 -5.96 -0.51
N ARG A 33 9.93 -6.78 0.39
CA ARG A 33 9.17 -7.85 1.05
C ARG A 33 8.02 -7.30 1.89
N ARG A 34 8.26 -6.26 2.68
CA ARG A 34 7.22 -5.62 3.51
C ARG A 34 6.11 -4.98 2.68
N LEU A 35 6.47 -4.37 1.54
CA LEU A 35 5.48 -3.85 0.61
C LEU A 35 4.61 -4.97 0.03
N LEU A 36 5.23 -6.05 -0.45
CA LEU A 36 4.53 -7.21 -1.00
C LEU A 36 3.61 -7.88 0.04
N GLU A 37 4.08 -8.10 1.25
CA GLU A 37 3.30 -8.67 2.35
C GLU A 37 2.06 -7.82 2.69
N ARG A 38 2.18 -6.50 2.62
CA ARG A 38 1.10 -5.59 2.96
C ARG A 38 0.09 -5.40 1.83
N THR A 39 0.55 -5.33 0.59
CA THR A 39 -0.31 -4.95 -0.55
C THR A 39 -0.61 -6.11 -1.50
N GLY A 40 0.13 -7.21 -1.41
CA GLY A 40 0.04 -8.34 -2.32
C GLY A 40 0.59 -8.05 -3.72
N VAL A 41 0.44 -6.81 -4.22
CA VAL A 41 0.92 -6.32 -5.52
C VAL A 41 1.66 -5.00 -5.32
N VAL A 42 2.83 -4.88 -5.93
CA VAL A 42 3.69 -3.68 -5.85
C VAL A 42 3.98 -3.14 -7.24
N PHE A 43 3.79 -1.84 -7.43
CA PHE A 43 4.13 -1.10 -8.63
C PHE A 43 4.49 0.36 -8.27
N ARG A 44 5.01 1.12 -9.21
CA ARG A 44 5.55 2.46 -8.91
C ARG A 44 4.58 3.36 -8.17
N LYS A 45 3.29 3.36 -8.55
CA LYS A 45 2.27 4.20 -7.93
C LYS A 45 2.04 3.89 -6.45
N THR A 46 2.20 2.63 -6.03
CA THR A 46 2.09 2.26 -4.62
C THR A 46 3.15 2.93 -3.76
N LEU A 47 4.36 3.19 -4.33
CA LEU A 47 5.44 3.87 -3.63
C LEU A 47 5.23 5.37 -3.47
N GLU A 48 4.56 6.02 -4.41
CA GLU A 48 4.35 7.47 -4.35
C GLU A 48 3.61 7.91 -3.08
N ARG A 49 2.89 7.00 -2.46
CA ARG A 49 2.17 7.22 -1.20
C ARG A 49 3.01 6.93 0.03
N GLU A 50 4.06 6.15 -0.14
CA GLU A 50 4.92 5.71 0.94
C GLU A 50 6.12 6.65 1.04
N ARG A 51 6.35 7.19 2.22
CA ARG A 51 7.57 7.97 2.49
C ARG A 51 8.75 7.03 2.74
N ILE A 52 9.02 6.14 1.77
CA ILE A 52 10.08 5.15 1.88
C ILE A 52 11.34 5.74 1.23
N PRO A 53 12.47 5.80 1.94
CA PRO A 53 13.71 6.36 1.41
C PRO A 53 14.47 5.37 0.51
N VAL A 54 13.76 4.54 -0.26
CA VAL A 54 14.32 3.59 -1.24
C VAL A 54 13.77 3.93 -2.61
N PRO A 55 14.62 4.30 -3.58
CA PRO A 55 14.19 4.61 -4.94
C PRO A 55 13.54 3.41 -5.62
N TRP A 56 12.53 3.65 -6.45
CA TRP A 56 11.84 2.61 -7.23
C TRP A 56 12.80 1.72 -8.03
N ARG A 57 13.82 2.30 -8.66
CA ARG A 57 14.84 1.56 -9.42
C ARG A 57 15.53 0.47 -8.60
N ASP A 58 15.77 0.73 -7.31
CA ASP A 58 16.48 -0.21 -6.45
C ASP A 58 15.54 -1.33 -5.98
N LEU A 59 14.27 -0.98 -5.72
CA LEU A 59 13.22 -1.97 -5.47
C LEU A 59 12.97 -2.88 -6.67
N VAL A 60 12.92 -2.34 -7.90
CA VAL A 60 12.77 -3.16 -9.12
C VAL A 60 13.90 -4.18 -9.26
N ARG A 61 15.16 -3.78 -8.99
CA ARG A 61 16.28 -4.72 -9.04
C ARG A 61 16.11 -5.88 -8.07
N VAL A 62 15.60 -5.59 -6.88
CA VAL A 62 15.30 -6.61 -5.87
C VAL A 62 14.13 -7.47 -6.31
N LEU A 63 13.03 -6.85 -6.73
CA LEU A 63 11.81 -7.56 -7.17
C LEU A 63 12.09 -8.51 -8.34
N ARG A 64 12.92 -8.11 -9.30
CA ARG A 64 13.37 -8.99 -10.38
C ARG A 64 14.22 -10.17 -9.87
N ARG A 65 15.06 -9.97 -8.86
CA ARG A 65 15.79 -11.09 -8.22
C ARG A 65 14.85 -12.05 -7.51
N LEU A 66 13.83 -11.52 -6.81
CA LEU A 66 12.80 -12.33 -6.18
C LEU A 66 11.97 -13.10 -7.22
N GLU A 67 11.71 -12.50 -8.38
CA GLU A 67 11.04 -13.14 -9.51
C GLU A 67 11.88 -14.30 -10.07
N LEU A 68 13.18 -14.10 -10.29
CA LEU A 68 14.10 -15.17 -10.73
C LEU A 68 14.15 -16.33 -9.74
N ARG A 69 13.96 -16.06 -8.45
CA ARG A 69 13.86 -17.09 -7.40
C ARG A 69 12.47 -17.74 -7.31
N GLY A 70 11.51 -17.26 -8.08
CA GLY A 70 10.12 -17.74 -8.06
C GLY A 70 9.29 -17.26 -6.86
N GLU A 71 9.82 -16.35 -6.06
CA GLU A 71 9.16 -15.83 -4.86
C GLU A 71 8.06 -14.80 -5.20
N VAL A 72 8.18 -14.12 -6.33
CA VAL A 72 7.17 -13.20 -6.87
C VAL A 72 6.91 -13.46 -8.34
N ARG A 73 5.84 -12.87 -8.85
CA ARG A 73 5.46 -12.91 -10.27
C ARG A 73 5.48 -11.49 -10.83
N GLY A 74 6.21 -11.28 -11.93
CA GLY A 74 6.09 -10.07 -12.74
C GLY A 74 4.90 -10.15 -13.68
N GLY A 75 4.22 -9.04 -13.92
CA GLY A 75 3.08 -9.01 -14.82
C GLY A 75 2.35 -7.68 -14.83
N ARG A 76 1.10 -7.72 -15.29
CA ARG A 76 0.15 -6.61 -15.20
C ARG A 76 -1.08 -7.10 -14.46
N PHE A 77 -1.14 -6.79 -13.18
CA PHE A 77 -2.18 -7.26 -12.26
C PHE A 77 -3.27 -6.22 -12.03
N VAL A 78 -2.88 -4.95 -12.05
CA VAL A 78 -3.78 -3.82 -11.81
C VAL A 78 -3.86 -2.99 -13.10
N ALA A 79 -5.07 -2.90 -13.68
CA ALA A 79 -5.32 -2.15 -14.90
C ALA A 79 -5.13 -0.64 -14.68
N GLY A 80 -4.86 0.09 -15.78
CA GLY A 80 -4.75 1.55 -15.75
C GLY A 80 -3.40 2.10 -15.28
N PHE A 81 -2.46 1.25 -14.86
CA PHE A 81 -1.11 1.67 -14.48
C PHE A 81 -0.06 1.14 -15.46
N SER A 82 0.85 2.03 -15.84
CA SER A 82 2.00 1.68 -16.69
C SER A 82 3.17 1.15 -15.88
N GLY A 83 4.07 0.45 -16.55
CA GLY A 83 5.30 -0.08 -15.96
C GLY A 83 5.15 -1.48 -15.37
N GLU A 84 6.22 -1.92 -14.72
CA GLU A 84 6.31 -3.26 -14.13
C GLU A 84 5.51 -3.32 -12.84
N GLN A 85 4.82 -4.43 -12.67
CA GLN A 85 4.09 -4.77 -11.47
C GLN A 85 4.57 -6.14 -11.00
N PHE A 86 4.70 -6.31 -9.69
CA PHE A 86 5.14 -7.54 -9.07
C PHE A 86 4.12 -7.97 -8.01
N ALA A 87 3.81 -9.26 -7.96
CA ALA A 87 2.80 -9.79 -7.05
C ALA A 87 3.30 -11.05 -6.35
N LEU A 88 2.84 -11.26 -5.13
CA LEU A 88 2.97 -12.56 -4.47
C LEU A 88 2.14 -13.61 -5.20
N PRO A 89 2.59 -14.87 -5.31
CA PRO A 89 1.82 -15.95 -5.95
C PRO A 89 0.41 -16.08 -5.39
N GLY A 90 0.24 -16.04 -4.07
CA GLY A 90 -1.07 -16.08 -3.43
C GLY A 90 -1.98 -14.90 -3.81
N ALA A 91 -1.43 -13.69 -3.95
CA ALA A 91 -2.20 -12.54 -4.42
C ALA A 91 -2.69 -12.72 -5.88
N VAL A 92 -1.86 -13.33 -6.74
CA VAL A 92 -2.27 -13.65 -8.12
C VAL A 92 -3.42 -14.67 -8.14
N GLU A 93 -3.37 -15.66 -7.27
CA GLU A 93 -4.44 -16.66 -7.15
C GLU A 93 -5.74 -16.02 -6.67
N MET A 94 -5.66 -15.14 -5.66
CA MET A 94 -6.83 -14.38 -5.18
C MET A 94 -7.43 -13.50 -6.28
N LEU A 95 -6.61 -12.77 -7.02
CA LEU A 95 -7.07 -11.94 -8.15
C LEU A 95 -7.77 -12.78 -9.23
N ARG A 96 -7.24 -13.98 -9.51
CA ARG A 96 -7.86 -14.92 -10.45
C ARG A 96 -9.19 -15.47 -9.91
N ALA A 97 -9.28 -15.76 -8.62
CA ALA A 97 -10.50 -16.21 -7.99
C ALA A 97 -11.59 -15.13 -8.07
N VAL A 98 -11.30 -13.91 -7.63
CA VAL A 98 -12.22 -12.78 -7.72
C VAL A 98 -12.70 -12.55 -9.16
N ARG A 99 -11.80 -12.64 -10.15
CA ARG A 99 -12.17 -12.50 -11.56
C ARG A 99 -13.08 -13.63 -12.06
N ARG A 100 -12.94 -14.84 -11.55
CA ARG A 100 -13.82 -15.98 -11.92
C ARG A 100 -15.18 -15.88 -11.26
N ASP A 101 -15.20 -15.41 -10.02
CA ASP A 101 -16.44 -15.31 -9.23
C ASP A 101 -17.34 -14.17 -9.72
N GLY A 102 -16.81 -13.30 -10.60
CA GLY A 102 -17.55 -12.21 -11.22
C GLY A 102 -17.63 -10.96 -10.34
N GLU A 103 -18.35 -9.96 -10.83
CA GLU A 103 -18.55 -8.72 -10.09
C GLU A 103 -19.38 -8.97 -8.84
N THR A 104 -18.80 -8.67 -7.69
CA THR A 104 -19.55 -8.56 -6.44
C THR A 104 -20.39 -7.28 -6.44
N ALA A 105 -21.52 -7.30 -5.75
CA ALA A 105 -22.34 -6.10 -5.61
C ALA A 105 -21.49 -4.94 -5.06
N PRO A 106 -21.57 -3.76 -5.67
CA PRO A 106 -20.77 -2.62 -5.24
C PRO A 106 -21.12 -2.23 -3.81
N ILE A 107 -20.10 -2.00 -2.99
CA ILE A 107 -20.24 -1.61 -1.60
C ILE A 107 -19.98 -0.11 -1.47
N ARG A 108 -20.81 0.59 -0.70
CA ARG A 108 -20.59 1.99 -0.36
C ARG A 108 -19.79 2.08 0.93
N VAL A 109 -18.71 2.82 0.89
CA VAL A 109 -17.83 3.07 2.05
C VAL A 109 -17.63 4.58 2.23
N ALA A 110 -17.38 5.00 3.44
CA ALA A 110 -17.01 6.39 3.69
C ALA A 110 -15.67 6.73 3.02
N ALA A 111 -15.46 7.96 2.61
CA ALA A 111 -14.20 8.40 2.02
C ALA A 111 -12.98 8.12 2.91
N ALA A 112 -13.17 8.16 4.24
CA ALA A 112 -12.15 7.87 5.24
C ALA A 112 -11.95 6.37 5.52
N ASP A 113 -12.77 5.49 4.95
CA ASP A 113 -12.69 4.05 5.19
C ASP A 113 -11.36 3.49 4.68
N PRO A 114 -10.66 2.63 5.45
CA PRO A 114 -9.45 1.96 5.01
C PRO A 114 -9.63 1.11 3.73
N LEU A 115 -10.84 0.64 3.45
CA LEU A 115 -11.19 -0.10 2.22
C LEU A 115 -11.38 0.82 1.01
N ASN A 116 -11.37 2.13 1.18
CA ASN A 116 -11.41 3.07 0.07
C ASN A 116 -10.07 3.09 -0.68
N PHE A 117 -9.93 2.23 -1.66
CA PHE A 117 -8.76 2.16 -2.55
C PHE A 117 -8.90 2.99 -3.83
N ARG A 118 -9.99 3.74 -3.99
CA ARG A 118 -10.21 4.59 -5.15
C ARG A 118 -9.12 5.65 -5.30
N GLY A 119 -8.54 5.76 -6.49
CA GLY A 119 -7.40 6.64 -6.77
C GLY A 119 -6.09 6.22 -6.08
N ILE A 120 -6.06 5.00 -5.51
CA ILE A 120 -4.90 4.39 -4.87
C ILE A 120 -4.45 3.16 -5.66
N LEU A 121 -5.34 2.20 -5.80
CA LEU A 121 -5.16 0.97 -6.58
C LEU A 121 -5.99 1.01 -7.88
N THR A 122 -6.77 2.06 -8.08
CA THR A 122 -7.51 2.33 -9.31
C THR A 122 -6.98 3.60 -9.97
N PRO A 123 -7.12 3.75 -11.31
CA PRO A 123 -6.66 4.93 -12.04
C PRO A 123 -7.53 6.19 -11.82
N ASP A 124 -8.62 6.06 -11.08
CA ASP A 124 -9.53 7.17 -10.79
C ASP A 124 -8.91 8.28 -9.95
N ASP A 125 -9.57 9.42 -9.89
CA ASP A 125 -9.21 10.49 -8.96
C ASP A 125 -9.44 10.05 -7.51
N ARG A 126 -8.50 10.44 -6.66
CA ARG A 126 -8.57 10.13 -5.24
C ARG A 126 -9.64 10.97 -4.54
N VAL A 127 -10.51 10.32 -3.79
CA VAL A 127 -11.41 11.00 -2.85
C VAL A 127 -10.65 11.27 -1.55
N PRO A 128 -10.50 12.53 -1.11
CA PRO A 128 -9.84 12.86 0.15
C PRO A 128 -10.58 12.24 1.35
N SER A 129 -9.84 11.74 2.33
CA SER A 129 -10.43 11.12 3.54
C SER A 129 -11.30 12.07 4.37
N GLY A 130 -11.15 13.40 4.19
CA GLY A 130 -11.99 14.42 4.82
C GLY A 130 -13.28 14.72 4.06
N ALA A 131 -13.49 14.14 2.88
CA ALA A 131 -14.73 14.31 2.14
C ALA A 131 -15.87 13.60 2.91
N ARG A 132 -17.03 14.23 2.89
CA ARG A 132 -18.27 13.66 3.49
C ARG A 132 -18.97 12.68 2.55
N ASP A 133 -18.39 12.46 1.38
CA ASP A 133 -18.97 11.63 0.32
C ASP A 133 -18.73 10.15 0.59
N GLU A 134 -19.69 9.34 0.20
CA GLU A 134 -19.53 7.90 0.09
C GLU A 134 -18.83 7.54 -1.23
N VAL A 135 -17.99 6.54 -1.17
CA VAL A 135 -17.26 5.99 -2.32
C VAL A 135 -17.79 4.60 -2.62
N VAL A 136 -18.11 4.35 -3.87
CA VAL A 136 -18.49 3.02 -4.32
C VAL A 136 -17.22 2.24 -4.65
N VAL A 137 -17.05 1.07 -4.01
CA VAL A 137 -15.97 0.11 -4.23
C VAL A 137 -16.58 -1.23 -4.65
N GLY A 138 -16.05 -1.83 -5.70
CA GLY A 138 -16.52 -3.10 -6.25
C GLY A 138 -15.88 -3.35 -7.59
#